data_f2e010010b9ccc82a6c09059b8d840f3
#
_entry.id   f2e010010b9ccc82a6c09059b8d840f3
#
_cell.length_a   1.000
_cell.length_b   1.000
_cell.length_c   1.000
_cell.angle_alpha   90.00
_cell.angle_beta   90.00
_cell.angle_gamma   90.00
#
_symmetry.space_group_name_H-M   'P 1'
#
loop_
_entity.id
_entity.type
_entity.pdbx_description
1 polymer ?
#
loop_
_entity_poly.entity_id
_entity_poly.type
_entity_poly.pdbx_seq_one_letter_code
_entity_poly.pdbx_strand_id
1 'polypeptide(L)'
;MMNKAYLKADYEATTLLVGLTMRQKELLEAWLYTGQTMGQIALRYGINRSTVSRTVNRAAEKIAKTAYWSHRQHTRTFSKSDCQN
;
A
#
# COMPACT_ATOMS: atom_id res chain seq x y z
N MET A 1 -1.19 -10.39 -8.05
CA MET A 1 0.20 -10.17 -7.79
C MET A 1 0.51 -8.71 -7.77
N MET A 2 1.32 -8.25 -6.85
CA MET A 2 1.63 -6.84 -6.77
C MET A 2 2.73 -6.45 -7.73
N ASN A 3 2.54 -5.35 -8.41
CA ASN A 3 3.60 -4.80 -9.22
C ASN A 3 4.23 -3.68 -8.41
N LYS A 4 5.50 -3.84 -8.11
CA LYS A 4 6.21 -2.89 -7.24
C LYS A 4 6.21 -1.47 -7.78
N ALA A 5 6.37 -1.32 -9.08
CA ALA A 5 6.41 0.01 -9.68
C ALA A 5 5.06 0.72 -9.55
N TYR A 6 3.97 0.00 -9.78
CA TYR A 6 2.65 0.58 -9.64
C TYR A 6 2.33 0.86 -8.18
N LEU A 7 2.72 -0.04 -7.29
CA LEU A 7 2.47 0.17 -5.88
C LEU A 7 3.23 1.38 -5.37
N LYS A 8 4.47 1.56 -5.81
CA LYS A 8 5.26 2.70 -5.40
C LYS A 8 4.62 4.00 -5.87
N ALA A 9 4.15 4.04 -7.11
CA ALA A 9 3.48 5.22 -7.65
C ALA A 9 2.19 5.52 -6.87
N ASP A 10 1.41 4.49 -6.59
CA ASP A 10 0.18 4.65 -5.84
C ASP A 10 0.45 5.11 -4.41
N TYR A 11 1.49 4.58 -3.81
CA TYR A 11 1.86 4.99 -2.46
C TYR A 11 2.22 6.47 -2.43
N GLU A 12 3.02 6.90 -3.38
CA GLU A 12 3.42 8.29 -3.44
C GLU A 12 2.22 9.21 -3.68
N ALA A 13 1.30 8.76 -4.49
CA ALA A 13 0.11 9.56 -4.79
C ALA A 13 -0.85 9.63 -3.61
N THR A 14 -0.87 8.64 -2.75
CA THR A 14 -1.85 8.58 -1.67
C THR A 14 -1.25 8.76 -0.29
N THR A 15 0.02 9.12 -0.21
CA THR A 15 0.74 9.11 1.06
C THR A 15 0.09 9.97 2.14
N LEU A 16 -0.61 11.02 1.77
CA LEU A 16 -1.29 11.85 2.74
C LEU A 16 -2.71 11.39 3.07
N LEU A 17 -3.23 10.46 2.28
CA LEU A 17 -4.60 10.00 2.45
C LEU A 17 -4.69 8.62 3.05
N VAL A 18 -3.72 7.77 2.77
CA VAL A 18 -3.80 6.39 3.22
C VAL A 18 -3.40 6.30 4.69
N GLY A 19 -4.21 5.58 5.45
CA GLY A 19 -3.94 5.47 6.89
C GLY A 19 -3.12 4.26 7.23
N LEU A 20 -1.82 4.35 7.04
CA LEU A 20 -0.93 3.25 7.39
C LEU A 20 -0.40 3.43 8.80
N THR A 21 -0.24 2.31 9.50
CA THR A 21 0.44 2.37 10.79
C THR A 21 1.92 2.61 10.56
N MET A 22 2.61 3.02 11.61
CA MET A 22 4.04 3.27 11.51
C MET A 22 4.78 2.03 11.03
N ARG A 23 4.43 0.87 11.54
CA ARG A 23 5.10 -0.38 11.14
C ARG A 23 4.81 -0.72 9.68
N GLN A 24 3.57 -0.53 9.25
CA GLN A 24 3.22 -0.79 7.86
C GLN A 24 4.03 0.09 6.94
N LYS A 25 4.17 1.35 7.32
CA LYS A 25 4.90 2.30 6.52
C LYS A 25 6.39 1.94 6.47
N GLU A 26 6.97 1.61 7.61
CA GLU A 26 8.39 1.26 7.68
C GLU A 26 8.72 0.06 6.79
N LEU A 27 7.95 -0.99 6.93
CA LEU A 27 8.24 -2.22 6.20
C LEU A 27 7.97 -2.04 4.71
N LEU A 28 6.90 -1.33 4.38
CA LEU A 28 6.58 -1.07 3.00
C LEU A 28 7.66 -0.23 2.33
N GLU A 29 8.11 0.82 2.98
CA GLU A 29 9.13 1.69 2.41
C GLU A 29 10.45 0.96 2.27
N ALA A 30 10.80 0.12 3.23
CA ALA A 30 12.01 -0.68 3.11
C ALA A 30 11.96 -1.56 1.87
N TRP A 31 10.81 -2.14 1.61
CA TRP A 31 10.64 -3.00 0.45
C TRP A 31 10.63 -2.22 -0.86
N LEU A 32 9.96 -1.07 -0.88
CA LEU A 32 9.81 -0.30 -2.12
C LEU A 32 11.04 0.52 -2.49
N TYR A 33 11.70 1.10 -1.51
CA TYR A 33 12.74 2.09 -1.80
C TYR A 33 14.16 1.59 -1.61
N THR A 34 14.38 0.59 -0.76
CA THR A 34 15.74 0.14 -0.54
C THR A 34 16.10 -1.10 -1.32
N GLY A 35 15.14 -1.71 -1.97
CA GLY A 35 15.42 -2.91 -2.74
C GLY A 35 15.63 -4.15 -1.91
N GLN A 36 15.36 -4.11 -0.62
CA GLN A 36 15.52 -5.29 0.23
C GLN A 36 14.44 -6.30 -0.04
N THR A 37 14.78 -7.57 0.08
CA THR A 37 13.76 -8.62 -0.02
C THR A 37 13.03 -8.70 1.31
N MET A 38 11.89 -9.35 1.31
CA MET A 38 11.13 -9.51 2.55
C MET A 38 11.90 -10.29 3.58
N GLY A 39 12.72 -11.26 3.14
CA GLY A 39 13.58 -12.00 4.07
C GLY A 39 14.63 -11.12 4.71
N GLN A 40 15.21 -10.21 3.93
CA GLN A 40 16.20 -9.29 4.46
C GLN A 40 15.58 -8.32 5.46
N ILE A 41 14.39 -7.84 5.15
CA ILE A 41 13.67 -6.94 6.05
C ILE A 41 13.34 -7.68 7.35
N ALA A 42 12.93 -8.93 7.24
CA ALA A 42 12.60 -9.72 8.42
C ALA A 42 13.80 -9.86 9.34
N LEU A 43 14.98 -10.13 8.76
CA LEU A 43 16.18 -10.21 9.54
C LEU A 43 16.52 -8.88 10.20
N ARG A 44 16.39 -7.82 9.46
CA ARG A 44 16.73 -6.50 9.97
C ARG A 44 15.86 -6.10 11.16
N TYR A 45 14.59 -6.43 11.11
CA TYR A 45 13.67 -6.04 12.18
C TYR A 45 13.44 -7.14 13.20
N GLY A 46 14.09 -8.29 13.04
CA GLY A 46 13.96 -9.37 14.02
C GLY A 46 12.59 -10.00 14.06
N ILE A 47 11.92 -10.08 12.91
CA ILE A 47 10.58 -10.66 12.85
C ILE A 47 10.55 -11.72 11.75
N ASN A 48 9.46 -12.44 11.65
CA ASN A 48 9.32 -13.48 10.66
C ASN A 48 9.07 -12.90 9.29
N ARG A 49 9.56 -13.60 8.27
CA ARG A 49 9.33 -13.20 6.90
C ARG A 49 7.83 -13.13 6.59
N SER A 50 7.06 -14.07 7.12
CA SER A 50 5.63 -14.07 6.89
C SER A 50 4.96 -12.83 7.49
N THR A 51 5.49 -12.33 8.60
CA THR A 51 4.98 -11.11 9.19
C THR A 51 5.25 -9.92 8.29
N VAL A 52 6.44 -9.86 7.69
CA VAL A 52 6.75 -8.80 6.75
C VAL A 52 5.80 -8.86 5.56
N SER A 53 5.65 -10.05 4.99
CA SER A 53 4.79 -10.23 3.83
C SER A 53 3.37 -9.81 4.12
N ARG A 54 2.85 -10.23 5.26
CA ARG A 54 1.48 -9.91 5.64
C ARG A 54 1.30 -8.41 5.84
N THR A 55 2.27 -7.79 6.51
CA THR A 55 2.20 -6.36 6.77
C THR A 55 2.29 -5.55 5.48
N VAL A 56 3.19 -5.92 4.59
CA VAL A 56 3.32 -5.25 3.30
C VAL A 56 2.07 -5.44 2.46
N ASN A 57 1.51 -6.65 2.47
CA ASN A 57 0.29 -6.90 1.71
C ASN A 57 -0.90 -6.09 2.23
N ARG A 58 -1.01 -5.95 3.54
CA ARG A 58 -2.08 -5.14 4.10
C ARG A 58 -1.90 -3.67 3.75
N ALA A 59 -0.67 -3.19 3.79
CA ALA A 59 -0.39 -1.81 3.39
C ALA A 59 -0.73 -1.62 1.92
N ALA A 60 -0.36 -2.57 1.08
CA ALA A 60 -0.66 -2.50 -0.34
C ALA A 60 -2.15 -2.47 -0.61
N GLU A 61 -2.92 -3.24 0.14
CA GLU A 61 -4.37 -3.23 -0.02
C GLU A 61 -4.96 -1.88 0.34
N LYS A 62 -4.48 -1.28 1.43
CA LYS A 62 -4.97 0.04 1.83
C LYS A 62 -4.63 1.08 0.78
N ILE A 63 -3.43 1.01 0.23
CA ILE A 63 -3.01 1.93 -0.80
C ILE A 63 -3.86 1.77 -2.05
N ALA A 64 -4.10 0.54 -2.46
CA ALA A 64 -4.91 0.28 -3.64
C ALA A 64 -6.32 0.81 -3.48
N LYS A 65 -6.90 0.60 -2.33
CA LYS A 65 -8.25 1.10 -2.07
C LYS A 65 -8.29 2.62 -2.07
N THR A 66 -7.30 3.24 -1.46
CA THR A 66 -7.25 4.70 -1.40
C THR A 66 -7.04 5.28 -2.80
N ALA A 67 -6.19 4.68 -3.59
CA ALA A 67 -5.95 5.13 -4.95
C ALA A 67 -7.20 4.97 -5.81
N TYR A 68 -7.88 3.83 -5.64
CA TYR A 68 -9.10 3.57 -6.37
C TYR A 68 -10.18 4.61 -6.05
N TRP A 69 -10.37 4.85 -4.76
CA TRP A 69 -11.37 5.82 -4.34
C TRP A 69 -11.06 7.21 -4.81
N SER A 70 -9.80 7.61 -4.72
CA SER A 70 -9.38 8.92 -5.16
C SER A 70 -9.64 9.10 -6.64
N HIS A 71 -9.29 8.09 -7.43
CA HIS A 71 -9.52 8.12 -8.85
C HIS A 71 -11.00 8.15 -9.17
N ARG A 72 -11.77 7.35 -8.47
CA ARG A 72 -13.19 7.28 -8.70
C ARG A 72 -13.87 8.59 -8.39
N GLN A 73 -13.54 9.21 -7.29
CA GLN A 73 -14.12 10.48 -6.95
C GLN A 73 -13.77 11.54 -7.96
N HIS A 74 -12.57 11.44 -8.49
CA HIS A 74 -12.13 12.43 -9.42
C HIS A 74 -12.90 12.35 -10.72
N THR A 75 -13.19 11.14 -11.16
CA THR A 75 -13.88 10.98 -12.41
C THR A 75 -15.36 11.00 -12.30
N ARG A 76 -16.01 10.81 -11.11
CA ARG A 76 -17.32 10.60 -11.05
C ARG A 76 -18.07 11.67 -10.97
N THR A 77 -18.78 11.93 -11.58
CA THR A 77 -19.48 12.90 -11.43
C THR A 77 -20.70 12.44 -11.14
N PHE A 78 -21.07 11.35 -11.17
CA PHE A 78 -22.26 11.06 -11.07
C PHE A 78 -22.58 10.27 -10.18
N SER A 79 -22.78 9.73 -10.02
CA SER A 79 -23.36 9.04 -9.46
C SER A 79 -23.38 8.52 -8.44
N LYS A 80 -23.92 8.68 -7.81
CA LYS A 80 -24.04 8.12 -6.78
C LYS A 80 -24.75 7.03 -6.88
N SER A 81 -25.37 6.96 -7.77
CA SER A 81 -26.17 5.89 -7.85
C SER A 81 -25.42 4.71 -7.81
N ASP A 82 -24.38 4.69 -8.43
CA ASP A 82 -23.74 3.54 -8.42
C ASP A 82 -23.17 3.28 -7.20
N CYS A 83 -23.00 4.10 -6.48
CA CYS A 83 -22.46 3.78 -5.32
C CYS A 83 -23.27 3.06 -4.53
N GLN A 84 -24.32 3.20 -4.60
CA GLN A 84 -25.06 2.65 -3.78
C GLN A 84 -25.25 1.53 -3.93
N ASN A 85 -25.18 1.11 -4.37
CA ASN A 85 -25.46 -0.06 -4.43
C ASN A 85 -24.74 -0.68 -4.11
#